data_b1a4f7cdde01ec2f4c03078354f413ce
#
_entry.id   b1a4f7cdde01ec2f4c03078354f413ce
#
_cell.length_a   1.000
_cell.length_b   1.000
_cell.length_c   1.000
_cell.angle_alpha   90.00
_cell.angle_beta   90.00
_cell.angle_gamma   90.00
#
_symmetry.space_group_name_H-M   'P 1'
#
loop_
_entity.id
_entity.type
_entity.pdbx_description
1 polymer ?
#
loop_
_entity_poly.entity_id
_entity_poly.type
_entity_poly.pdbx_seq_one_letter_code
_entity_poly.pdbx_strand_id
1 'polypeptide(L)'
;MVKYWLFIGGLVAAVTKPDKMLGGARFLVRLFFRAFPELRRDIMETEQTFTRGPILSTLLKFALPVLLALLLQAMYGAVDLQVVGKFGTAADISAVSTGSQIMQTVTIVITGLAMGITVLLGQKIGEDRPEEAGAAVGSGICLFLVVAVAATVALELAAPQLAMLMHAPADAFDGTVEYVRICSGGAVFIVAYNLLGSIFRGIGDSRVSLITVLIACILNIGGDLLLVGGFGLNVAGAAIATVFAQAMSVALSLLLIRGKHLAFILRRQDIRFDGAIIGRILKLGSPVALQDL
;
A
#
# COMPACT_ATOMS: atom_id res chain seq x y z
N MET A 1 -6.18 -24.42 -4.33
CA MET A 1 -7.28 -23.47 -4.09
C MET A 1 -7.75 -23.41 -2.64
N VAL A 2 -8.23 -24.50 -2.03
CA VAL A 2 -8.75 -24.51 -0.64
C VAL A 2 -7.72 -24.03 0.41
N LYS A 3 -6.44 -24.40 0.29
CA LYS A 3 -5.37 -23.96 1.22
C LYS A 3 -5.11 -22.47 1.18
N TYR A 4 -5.20 -21.82 0.01
CA TYR A 4 -5.03 -20.37 -0.14
C TYR A 4 -6.22 -19.59 0.42
N TRP A 5 -7.45 -20.11 0.21
CA TRP A 5 -8.65 -19.55 0.82
C TRP A 5 -8.64 -19.63 2.35
N LEU A 6 -8.08 -20.71 2.92
CA LEU A 6 -7.88 -20.82 4.37
C LEU A 6 -6.85 -19.81 4.89
N PHE A 7 -5.77 -19.53 4.14
CA PHE A 7 -4.78 -18.51 4.49
C PHE A 7 -5.35 -17.10 4.35
N ILE A 8 -6.03 -16.81 3.24
CA ILE A 8 -6.75 -15.54 3.01
C ILE A 8 -7.87 -15.39 4.03
N GLY A 9 -8.64 -16.44 4.31
CA GLY A 9 -9.63 -16.46 5.38
C GLY A 9 -9.03 -16.23 6.77
N GLY A 10 -7.84 -16.75 7.03
CA GLY A 10 -7.05 -16.45 8.24
C GLY A 10 -6.60 -15.00 8.32
N LEU A 11 -6.19 -14.42 7.17
CA LEU A 11 -5.80 -13.02 7.05
C LEU A 11 -7.03 -12.09 7.20
N VAL A 12 -8.16 -12.42 6.56
CA VAL A 12 -9.44 -11.71 6.71
C VAL A 12 -9.98 -11.85 8.13
N ALA A 13 -9.87 -13.03 8.75
CA ALA A 13 -10.23 -13.22 10.16
C ALA A 13 -9.29 -12.46 11.12
N ALA A 14 -8.02 -12.24 10.74
CA ALA A 14 -7.09 -11.39 11.49
C ALA A 14 -7.47 -9.91 11.39
N VAL A 15 -8.01 -9.47 10.25
CA VAL A 15 -8.55 -8.11 10.05
C VAL A 15 -9.85 -7.91 10.82
N THR A 16 -10.73 -8.91 10.85
CA THR A 16 -11.97 -8.86 11.64
C THR A 16 -11.73 -8.97 13.15
N LYS A 17 -10.51 -9.40 13.57
CA LYS A 17 -10.06 -9.37 14.96
C LYS A 17 -8.80 -8.49 15.08
N PRO A 18 -8.96 -7.15 15.02
CA PRO A 18 -7.84 -6.20 14.96
C PRO A 18 -6.87 -6.32 16.14
N ASP A 19 -7.35 -6.82 17.29
CA ASP A 19 -6.52 -6.97 18.49
C ASP A 19 -5.39 -8.00 18.35
N LYS A 20 -5.60 -9.09 17.60
CA LYS A 20 -4.56 -10.13 17.37
C LYS A 20 -3.54 -9.68 16.31
N MET A 21 -4.01 -9.10 15.21
CA MET A 21 -3.12 -8.56 14.17
C MET A 21 -2.31 -7.37 14.72
N LEU A 22 -2.96 -6.47 15.47
CA LEU A 22 -2.30 -5.36 16.14
C LEU A 22 -1.32 -5.82 17.22
N GLY A 23 -1.53 -6.98 17.84
CA GLY A 23 -0.59 -7.58 18.80
C GLY A 23 0.73 -7.97 18.16
N GLY A 24 0.70 -8.70 17.05
CA GLY A 24 1.90 -9.04 16.26
C GLY A 24 2.60 -7.82 15.66
N ALA A 25 1.82 -6.91 15.06
CA ALA A 25 2.35 -5.66 14.55
C ALA A 25 2.96 -4.78 15.65
N ARG A 26 2.34 -4.71 16.85
CA ARG A 26 2.92 -4.00 18.01
C ARG A 26 4.24 -4.59 18.45
N PHE A 27 4.40 -5.90 18.42
CA PHE A 27 5.67 -6.56 18.75
C PHE A 27 6.75 -6.20 17.74
N LEU A 28 6.49 -6.32 16.43
CA LEU A 28 7.41 -5.96 15.36
C LEU A 28 7.77 -4.46 15.39
N VAL A 29 6.79 -3.59 15.62
CA VAL A 29 6.99 -2.15 15.79
C VAL A 29 7.89 -1.85 16.99
N ARG A 30 7.67 -2.51 18.14
CA ARG A 30 8.54 -2.33 19.32
C ARG A 30 9.95 -2.84 19.06
N LEU A 31 10.10 -3.97 18.37
CA LEU A 31 11.39 -4.54 18.01
C LEU A 31 12.13 -3.59 17.05
N PHE A 32 11.44 -3.10 16.03
CA PHE A 32 11.99 -2.15 15.05
C PHE A 32 12.44 -0.83 15.72
N PHE A 33 11.59 -0.23 16.55
CA PHE A 33 11.95 1.01 17.26
C PHE A 33 12.97 0.81 18.38
N ARG A 34 13.17 -0.40 18.89
CA ARG A 34 14.30 -0.74 19.74
C ARG A 34 15.61 -0.81 18.96
N ALA A 35 15.56 -1.33 17.72
CA ALA A 35 16.71 -1.39 16.83
C ALA A 35 17.11 -0.01 16.28
N PHE A 36 16.12 0.89 16.11
CA PHE A 36 16.31 2.22 15.51
C PHE A 36 15.69 3.33 16.36
N PRO A 37 16.25 3.65 17.55
CA PRO A 37 15.68 4.65 18.48
C PRO A 37 15.66 6.08 17.91
N GLU A 38 16.68 6.45 17.13
CA GLU A 38 16.78 7.75 16.44
C GLU A 38 15.57 7.97 15.50
N LEU A 39 15.21 6.92 14.74
CA LEU A 39 14.08 6.95 13.81
C LEU A 39 12.75 7.19 14.53
N ARG A 40 12.60 6.65 15.74
CA ARG A 40 11.42 6.90 16.58
C ARG A 40 11.32 8.38 16.97
N ARG A 41 12.44 9.00 17.32
CA ARG A 41 12.49 10.43 17.68
C ARG A 41 12.09 11.28 16.49
N ASP A 42 12.69 11.03 15.33
CA ASP A 42 12.42 11.76 14.09
C ASP A 42 10.96 11.66 13.63
N ILE A 43 10.31 10.50 13.86
CA ILE A 43 8.89 10.30 13.54
C ILE A 43 7.97 11.09 14.48
N MET A 44 8.32 11.19 15.76
CA MET A 44 7.45 11.78 16.79
C MET A 44 7.60 13.31 16.88
N GLU A 45 8.73 13.87 16.44
CA GLU A 45 9.06 15.28 16.64
C GLU A 45 8.78 16.19 15.43
N THR A 46 8.37 15.66 14.26
CA THR A 46 8.31 16.48 13.04
C THR A 46 6.87 16.81 12.63
N GLU A 47 6.34 17.91 13.10
CA GLU A 47 5.33 18.68 12.39
C GLU A 47 6.02 19.57 11.35
N GLN A 48 6.04 19.16 10.09
CA GLN A 48 6.51 20.02 9.00
C GLN A 48 5.41 21.02 8.64
N THR A 49 5.56 22.26 9.11
CA THR A 49 4.68 23.35 8.72
C THR A 49 5.14 23.90 7.37
N PHE A 50 4.40 23.61 6.29
CA PHE A 50 4.69 24.13 4.93
C PHE A 50 4.43 25.62 4.79
N THR A 51 3.75 26.22 5.77
CA THR A 51 3.34 27.63 5.76
C THR A 51 4.42 28.59 6.27
N ARG A 52 5.54 28.09 6.81
CA ARG A 52 6.61 28.93 7.38
C ARG A 52 7.98 28.45 6.93
N GLY A 53 8.87 29.41 6.59
CA GLY A 53 10.27 29.14 6.25
C GLY A 53 10.59 29.22 4.76
N PRO A 54 11.85 28.92 4.34
CA PRO A 54 12.28 28.97 2.94
C PRO A 54 11.64 27.83 2.14
N ILE A 55 10.84 28.19 1.13
CA ILE A 55 10.01 27.27 0.34
C ILE A 55 10.84 26.13 -0.26
N LEU A 56 11.98 26.43 -0.89
CA LEU A 56 12.81 25.43 -1.56
C LEU A 56 13.36 24.37 -0.59
N SER A 57 13.84 24.79 0.59
CA SER A 57 14.35 23.87 1.60
C SER A 57 13.24 22.95 2.15
N THR A 58 12.05 23.48 2.35
CA THR A 58 10.88 22.72 2.82
C THR A 58 10.42 21.71 1.78
N LEU A 59 10.35 22.12 0.50
CA LEU A 59 10.02 21.22 -0.60
C LEU A 59 11.05 20.10 -0.77
N LEU A 60 12.34 20.40 -0.71
CA LEU A 60 13.40 19.37 -0.82
C LEU A 60 13.35 18.38 0.34
N LYS A 61 13.13 18.85 1.57
CA LYS A 61 12.99 17.99 2.76
C LYS A 61 11.77 17.06 2.67
N PHE A 62 10.71 17.48 1.99
CA PHE A 62 9.53 16.65 1.73
C PHE A 62 9.75 15.71 0.54
N ALA A 63 10.30 16.20 -0.55
CA ALA A 63 10.46 15.45 -1.79
C ALA A 63 11.47 14.30 -1.66
N LEU A 64 12.58 14.51 -0.92
CA LEU A 64 13.64 13.52 -0.80
C LEU A 64 13.15 12.19 -0.17
N PRO A 65 12.41 12.16 0.96
CA PRO A 65 11.84 10.93 1.47
C PRO A 65 10.85 10.26 0.51
N VAL A 66 10.06 11.05 -0.24
CA VAL A 66 9.14 10.49 -1.24
C VAL A 66 9.91 9.82 -2.38
N LEU A 67 10.95 10.46 -2.90
CA LEU A 67 11.81 9.88 -3.94
C LEU A 67 12.50 8.60 -3.46
N LEU A 68 13.01 8.59 -2.23
CA LEU A 68 13.59 7.40 -1.62
C LEU A 68 12.56 6.27 -1.46
N ALA A 69 11.33 6.59 -1.09
CA ALA A 69 10.25 5.60 -1.01
C ALA A 69 9.95 4.98 -2.37
N LEU A 70 9.87 5.79 -3.44
CA LEU A 70 9.67 5.30 -4.81
C LEU A 70 10.83 4.43 -5.29
N LEU A 71 12.08 4.82 -4.98
CA LEU A 71 13.26 4.03 -5.30
C LEU A 71 13.23 2.67 -4.59
N LEU A 72 12.89 2.66 -3.29
CA LEU A 72 12.75 1.41 -2.53
C LEU A 72 11.65 0.51 -3.11
N GLN A 73 10.52 1.08 -3.54
CA GLN A 73 9.45 0.32 -4.20
C GLN A 73 9.92 -0.31 -5.51
N ALA A 74 10.68 0.42 -6.33
CA ALA A 74 11.25 -0.14 -7.55
C ALA A 74 12.28 -1.25 -7.26
N MET A 75 13.10 -1.06 -6.22
CA MET A 75 14.11 -2.03 -5.83
C MET A 75 13.52 -3.33 -5.30
N TYR A 76 12.46 -3.29 -4.46
CA TYR A 76 11.91 -4.54 -3.93
C TYR A 76 11.27 -5.38 -5.04
N GLY A 77 10.61 -4.77 -6.04
CA GLY A 77 10.10 -5.51 -7.19
C GLY A 77 11.22 -6.19 -8.01
N ALA A 78 12.40 -5.57 -8.12
CA ALA A 78 13.55 -6.21 -8.75
C ALA A 78 14.13 -7.36 -7.91
N VAL A 79 14.15 -7.23 -6.58
CA VAL A 79 14.61 -8.28 -5.66
C VAL A 79 13.66 -9.46 -5.66
N ASP A 80 12.33 -9.22 -5.69
CA ASP A 80 11.30 -10.26 -5.83
C ASP A 80 11.58 -11.17 -7.03
N LEU A 81 11.80 -10.58 -8.22
CA LEU A 81 12.19 -11.33 -9.42
C LEU A 81 13.55 -12.03 -9.30
N GLN A 82 14.52 -11.45 -8.59
CA GLN A 82 15.82 -12.11 -8.37
C GLN A 82 15.69 -13.32 -7.46
N VAL A 83 14.88 -13.25 -6.41
CA VAL A 83 14.63 -14.37 -5.49
C VAL A 83 13.93 -15.50 -6.24
N VAL A 84 12.86 -15.19 -6.97
CA VAL A 84 12.17 -16.19 -7.81
C VAL A 84 13.11 -16.76 -8.87
N GLY A 85 13.96 -15.93 -9.49
CA GLY A 85 14.94 -16.38 -10.48
C GLY A 85 16.03 -17.29 -9.93
N LYS A 86 16.36 -17.18 -8.65
CA LYS A 86 17.37 -18.00 -7.98
C LYS A 86 16.82 -19.36 -7.53
N PHE A 87 15.58 -19.44 -7.10
CA PHE A 87 15.00 -20.62 -6.48
C PHE A 87 13.91 -21.31 -7.32
N GLY A 88 13.32 -20.60 -8.29
CA GLY A 88 12.27 -21.09 -9.18
C GLY A 88 12.79 -21.43 -10.58
N THR A 89 11.86 -21.65 -11.50
CA THR A 89 12.09 -21.93 -12.91
C THR A 89 11.96 -20.68 -13.78
N ALA A 90 12.34 -20.77 -15.07
CA ALA A 90 12.11 -19.69 -16.04
C ALA A 90 10.61 -19.36 -16.21
N ALA A 91 9.75 -20.38 -16.12
CA ALA A 91 8.30 -20.20 -16.14
C ALA A 91 7.80 -19.41 -14.92
N ASP A 92 8.35 -19.69 -13.72
CA ASP A 92 8.01 -18.95 -12.49
C ASP A 92 8.42 -17.46 -12.60
N ILE A 93 9.61 -17.17 -13.15
CA ILE A 93 10.06 -15.78 -13.38
C ILE A 93 9.10 -15.06 -14.32
N SER A 94 8.74 -15.71 -15.45
CA SER A 94 7.79 -15.15 -16.40
C SER A 94 6.41 -14.92 -15.80
N ALA A 95 5.95 -15.86 -14.97
CA ALA A 95 4.67 -15.77 -14.26
C ALA A 95 4.63 -14.59 -13.28
N VAL A 96 5.65 -14.48 -12.41
CA VAL A 96 5.76 -13.36 -11.45
C VAL A 96 5.95 -12.04 -12.17
N SER A 97 6.77 -11.98 -13.23
CA SER A 97 6.98 -10.77 -14.01
C SER A 97 5.67 -10.27 -14.64
N THR A 98 4.94 -11.14 -15.33
CA THR A 98 3.68 -10.79 -15.98
C THR A 98 2.60 -10.45 -14.95
N GLY A 99 2.47 -11.27 -13.91
CA GLY A 99 1.50 -11.05 -12.83
C GLY A 99 1.75 -9.75 -12.06
N SER A 100 3.01 -9.43 -11.77
CA SER A 100 3.38 -8.18 -11.10
C SER A 100 3.12 -6.95 -12.00
N GLN A 101 3.31 -7.03 -13.32
CA GLN A 101 2.97 -5.94 -14.23
C GLN A 101 1.46 -5.67 -14.26
N ILE A 102 0.62 -6.72 -14.25
CA ILE A 102 -0.84 -6.57 -14.14
C ILE A 102 -1.18 -5.85 -12.84
N MET A 103 -0.62 -6.31 -11.72
CA MET A 103 -0.86 -5.70 -10.42
C MET A 103 -0.31 -4.27 -10.31
N GLN A 104 0.82 -4.00 -10.96
CA GLN A 104 1.41 -2.65 -11.04
C GLN A 104 0.46 -1.68 -11.75
N THR A 105 -0.11 -2.08 -12.89
CA THR A 105 -1.08 -1.25 -13.63
C THR A 105 -2.30 -0.90 -12.76
N VAL A 106 -2.85 -1.89 -12.06
CA VAL A 106 -3.96 -1.66 -11.11
C VAL A 106 -3.54 -0.73 -9.98
N THR A 107 -2.35 -0.92 -9.43
CA THR A 107 -1.80 -0.09 -8.35
C THR A 107 -1.58 1.36 -8.79
N ILE A 108 -1.14 1.59 -10.03
CA ILE A 108 -1.00 2.94 -10.61
C ILE A 108 -2.35 3.66 -10.60
N VAL A 109 -3.43 3.02 -11.05
CA VAL A 109 -4.79 3.60 -11.02
C VAL A 109 -5.20 3.94 -9.58
N ILE A 110 -5.02 3.00 -8.65
CA ILE A 110 -5.35 3.20 -7.23
C ILE A 110 -4.56 4.37 -6.65
N THR A 111 -3.26 4.44 -6.91
CA THR A 111 -2.37 5.50 -6.40
C THR A 111 -2.71 6.85 -7.00
N GLY A 112 -2.99 6.91 -8.30
CA GLY A 112 -3.44 8.12 -8.98
C GLY A 112 -4.75 8.66 -8.38
N LEU A 113 -5.74 7.78 -8.15
CA LEU A 113 -6.98 8.18 -7.47
C LEU A 113 -6.71 8.63 -6.03
N ALA A 114 -5.80 7.96 -5.31
CA ALA A 114 -5.42 8.32 -3.94
C ALA A 114 -4.68 9.67 -3.87
N MET A 115 -4.01 10.09 -4.94
CA MET A 115 -3.42 11.44 -5.03
C MET A 115 -4.48 12.53 -4.90
N GLY A 116 -5.72 12.28 -5.33
CA GLY A 116 -6.84 13.18 -5.09
C GLY A 116 -7.08 13.47 -3.61
N ILE A 117 -6.92 12.46 -2.74
CA ILE A 117 -6.98 12.65 -1.29
C ILE A 117 -5.77 13.44 -0.78
N THR A 118 -4.56 13.12 -1.26
CA THR A 118 -3.34 13.86 -0.90
C THR A 118 -3.51 15.36 -1.14
N VAL A 119 -3.99 15.73 -2.33
CA VAL A 119 -4.17 17.14 -2.72
C VAL A 119 -5.29 17.80 -1.89
N LEU A 120 -6.46 17.15 -1.81
CA LEU A 120 -7.61 17.72 -1.06
C LEU A 120 -7.29 17.90 0.43
N LEU A 121 -6.63 16.90 1.03
CA LEU A 121 -6.22 16.93 2.43
C LEU A 121 -5.21 18.06 2.69
N GLY A 122 -4.17 18.18 1.83
CA GLY A 122 -3.19 19.24 1.91
C GLY A 122 -3.81 20.64 1.76
N GLN A 123 -4.79 20.81 0.86
CA GLN A 123 -5.53 22.07 0.71
C GLN A 123 -6.30 22.40 1.99
N LYS A 124 -7.03 21.44 2.58
CA LYS A 124 -7.84 21.69 3.78
C LYS A 124 -7.00 21.99 5.02
N ILE A 125 -5.86 21.34 5.15
CA ILE A 125 -4.89 21.64 6.21
C ILE A 125 -4.28 23.05 5.99
N GLY A 126 -3.92 23.37 4.74
CA GLY A 126 -3.39 24.70 4.40
C GLY A 126 -4.41 25.85 4.61
N GLU A 127 -5.72 25.56 4.51
CA GLU A 127 -6.82 26.46 4.82
C GLU A 127 -7.13 26.59 6.33
N ASP A 128 -6.41 25.85 7.18
CA ASP A 128 -6.66 25.74 8.64
C ASP A 128 -8.07 25.21 8.97
N ARG A 129 -8.52 24.19 8.21
CA ARG A 129 -9.83 23.54 8.33
C ARG A 129 -9.71 22.06 8.68
N PRO A 130 -9.28 21.71 9.89
CA PRO A 130 -8.98 20.33 10.27
C PRO A 130 -10.21 19.41 10.28
N GLU A 131 -11.42 19.94 10.46
CA GLU A 131 -12.66 19.17 10.40
C GLU A 131 -13.02 18.78 8.97
N GLU A 132 -12.87 19.69 7.99
CA GLU A 132 -13.08 19.40 6.57
C GLU A 132 -12.03 18.41 6.03
N ALA A 133 -10.79 18.51 6.53
CA ALA A 133 -9.72 17.57 6.27
C ALA A 133 -10.09 16.15 6.78
N GLY A 134 -10.66 16.06 7.99
CA GLY A 134 -11.18 14.80 8.54
C GLY A 134 -12.31 14.21 7.72
N ALA A 135 -13.26 15.04 7.25
CA ALA A 135 -14.35 14.62 6.37
C ALA A 135 -13.83 14.10 5.01
N ALA A 136 -12.77 14.72 4.46
CA ALA A 136 -12.12 14.25 3.24
C ALA A 136 -11.50 12.86 3.42
N VAL A 137 -10.81 12.62 4.53
CA VAL A 137 -10.25 11.30 4.88
C VAL A 137 -11.36 10.27 5.08
N GLY A 138 -12.42 10.62 5.83
CA GLY A 138 -13.54 9.71 6.10
C GLY A 138 -14.29 9.28 4.82
N SER A 139 -14.61 10.23 3.95
CA SER A 139 -15.22 9.94 2.64
C SER A 139 -14.25 9.17 1.73
N GLY A 140 -12.95 9.47 1.81
CA GLY A 140 -11.90 8.72 1.12
C GLY A 140 -11.86 7.26 1.55
N ILE A 141 -11.93 6.95 2.83
CA ILE A 141 -11.99 5.57 3.35
C ILE A 141 -13.18 4.82 2.73
N CYS A 142 -14.36 5.44 2.69
CA CYS A 142 -15.55 4.82 2.07
C CYS A 142 -15.35 4.56 0.57
N LEU A 143 -14.84 5.56 -0.18
CA LEU A 143 -14.55 5.41 -1.60
C LEU A 143 -13.57 4.26 -1.86
N PHE A 144 -12.44 4.24 -1.14
CA PHE A 144 -11.39 3.25 -1.36
C PHE A 144 -11.78 1.85 -0.88
N LEU A 145 -12.70 1.72 0.07
CA LEU A 145 -13.30 0.43 0.40
C LEU A 145 -14.10 -0.13 -0.79
N VAL A 146 -14.88 0.72 -1.47
CA VAL A 146 -15.60 0.30 -2.69
C VAL A 146 -14.61 -0.04 -3.80
N VAL A 147 -13.58 0.77 -3.99
CA VAL A 147 -12.51 0.49 -4.98
C VAL A 147 -11.83 -0.85 -4.67
N ALA A 148 -11.54 -1.15 -3.40
CA ALA A 148 -10.93 -2.41 -3.01
C ALA A 148 -11.81 -3.61 -3.33
N VAL A 149 -13.10 -3.55 -2.99
CA VAL A 149 -14.06 -4.62 -3.31
C VAL A 149 -14.21 -4.77 -4.82
N ALA A 150 -14.37 -3.67 -5.55
CA ALA A 150 -14.51 -3.69 -7.01
C ALA A 150 -13.25 -4.27 -7.68
N ALA A 151 -12.04 -3.87 -7.23
CA ALA A 151 -10.78 -4.39 -7.73
C ALA A 151 -10.65 -5.89 -7.44
N THR A 152 -10.97 -6.35 -6.23
CA THR A 152 -10.97 -7.78 -5.87
C THR A 152 -11.85 -8.57 -6.83
N VAL A 153 -13.12 -8.17 -6.97
CA VAL A 153 -14.07 -8.91 -7.83
C VAL A 153 -13.63 -8.87 -9.30
N ALA A 154 -13.22 -7.70 -9.80
CA ALA A 154 -12.82 -7.54 -11.19
C ALA A 154 -11.57 -8.39 -11.51
N LEU A 155 -10.55 -8.37 -10.66
CA LEU A 155 -9.31 -9.11 -10.85
C LEU A 155 -9.51 -10.63 -10.72
N GLU A 156 -10.32 -11.09 -9.75
CA GLU A 156 -10.64 -12.52 -9.61
C GLU A 156 -11.31 -13.08 -10.87
N LEU A 157 -12.26 -12.33 -11.42
CA LEU A 157 -12.99 -12.74 -12.61
C LEU A 157 -12.16 -12.59 -13.90
N ALA A 158 -11.36 -11.53 -13.99
CA ALA A 158 -10.60 -11.18 -15.19
C ALA A 158 -9.18 -11.75 -15.21
N ALA A 159 -8.68 -12.42 -14.15
CA ALA A 159 -7.30 -12.89 -14.09
C ALA A 159 -6.86 -13.72 -15.31
N PRO A 160 -7.62 -14.71 -15.82
CA PRO A 160 -7.22 -15.45 -17.02
C PRO A 160 -7.20 -14.56 -18.28
N GLN A 161 -8.18 -13.66 -18.43
CA GLN A 161 -8.26 -12.75 -19.56
C GLN A 161 -7.11 -11.74 -19.57
N LEU A 162 -6.72 -11.24 -18.39
CA LEU A 162 -5.57 -10.35 -18.23
C LEU A 162 -4.26 -11.08 -18.56
N ALA A 163 -4.09 -12.32 -18.11
CA ALA A 163 -2.93 -13.13 -18.48
C ALA A 163 -2.85 -13.36 -19.99
N MET A 164 -3.98 -13.64 -20.67
CA MET A 164 -4.05 -13.74 -22.12
C MET A 164 -3.72 -12.41 -22.81
N LEU A 165 -4.28 -11.29 -22.34
CA LEU A 165 -4.05 -9.96 -22.89
C LEU A 165 -2.56 -9.56 -22.80
N MET A 166 -1.91 -9.92 -21.70
CA MET A 166 -0.47 -9.69 -21.48
C MET A 166 0.41 -10.69 -22.21
N HIS A 167 -0.16 -11.59 -23.03
CA HIS A 167 0.56 -12.62 -23.78
C HIS A 167 1.46 -13.48 -22.89
N ALA A 168 0.97 -13.87 -21.71
CA ALA A 168 1.72 -14.76 -20.82
C ALA A 168 2.12 -16.05 -21.56
N PRO A 169 3.40 -16.47 -21.50
CA PRO A 169 3.83 -17.72 -22.11
C PRO A 169 3.00 -18.89 -21.60
N ALA A 170 2.80 -19.92 -22.44
CA ALA A 170 1.93 -21.04 -22.13
C ALA A 170 2.36 -21.81 -20.86
N ASP A 171 3.66 -21.92 -20.62
CA ASP A 171 4.26 -22.53 -19.44
C ASP A 171 4.17 -21.65 -18.17
N ALA A 172 3.97 -20.33 -18.31
CA ALA A 172 3.84 -19.36 -17.23
C ALA A 172 2.38 -18.96 -16.97
N PHE A 173 1.43 -19.34 -17.83
CA PHE A 173 0.05 -18.85 -17.79
C PHE A 173 -0.64 -19.15 -16.48
N ASP A 174 -0.62 -20.40 -16.02
CA ASP A 174 -1.29 -20.78 -14.77
C ASP A 174 -0.67 -20.09 -13.56
N GLY A 175 0.66 -19.96 -13.53
CA GLY A 175 1.36 -19.19 -12.50
C GLY A 175 1.00 -17.71 -12.50
N THR A 176 0.88 -17.08 -13.69
CA THR A 176 0.42 -15.68 -13.80
C THR A 176 -0.97 -15.50 -13.21
N VAL A 177 -1.91 -16.39 -13.57
CA VAL A 177 -3.28 -16.35 -13.03
C VAL A 177 -3.28 -16.57 -11.52
N GLU A 178 -2.47 -17.50 -11.01
CA GLU A 178 -2.34 -17.74 -9.57
C GLU A 178 -1.80 -16.52 -8.84
N TYR A 179 -0.75 -15.87 -9.35
CA TYR A 179 -0.19 -14.63 -8.80
C TYR A 179 -1.25 -13.53 -8.68
N VAL A 180 -1.95 -13.24 -9.79
CA VAL A 180 -2.99 -12.22 -9.82
C VAL A 180 -4.11 -12.53 -8.84
N ARG A 181 -4.57 -13.78 -8.73
CA ARG A 181 -5.62 -14.19 -7.80
C ARG A 181 -5.21 -14.06 -6.34
N ILE A 182 -3.99 -14.43 -5.98
CA ILE A 182 -3.49 -14.26 -4.60
C ILE A 182 -3.43 -12.77 -4.25
N CYS A 183 -2.90 -11.95 -5.15
CA CYS A 183 -2.82 -10.50 -4.96
C CYS A 183 -4.22 -9.86 -4.92
N SER A 184 -5.17 -10.30 -5.75
CA SER A 184 -6.54 -9.79 -5.75
C SER A 184 -7.28 -10.12 -4.45
N GLY A 185 -7.09 -11.34 -3.91
CA GLY A 185 -7.57 -11.69 -2.56
C GLY A 185 -7.03 -10.77 -1.46
N GLY A 186 -5.83 -10.21 -1.67
CA GLY A 186 -5.20 -9.22 -0.80
C GLY A 186 -5.44 -7.76 -1.19
N ALA A 187 -6.25 -7.46 -2.21
CA ALA A 187 -6.41 -6.10 -2.75
C ALA A 187 -6.87 -5.08 -1.72
N VAL A 188 -7.63 -5.48 -0.70
CA VAL A 188 -8.00 -4.60 0.42
C VAL A 188 -6.77 -4.02 1.12
N PHE A 189 -5.71 -4.83 1.32
CA PHE A 189 -4.46 -4.36 1.93
C PHE A 189 -3.66 -3.48 0.97
N ILE A 190 -3.63 -3.84 -0.32
CA ILE A 190 -2.97 -3.06 -1.37
C ILE A 190 -3.58 -1.66 -1.44
N VAL A 191 -4.91 -1.58 -1.49
CA VAL A 191 -5.66 -0.32 -1.52
C VAL A 191 -5.47 0.48 -0.24
N ALA A 192 -5.59 -0.17 0.94
CA ALA A 192 -5.40 0.50 2.23
C ALA A 192 -3.96 1.03 2.40
N TYR A 193 -2.94 0.29 1.96
CA TYR A 193 -1.55 0.73 1.98
C TYR A 193 -1.34 2.01 1.15
N ASN A 194 -1.88 2.04 -0.08
CA ASN A 194 -1.79 3.22 -0.95
C ASN A 194 -2.58 4.41 -0.41
N LEU A 195 -3.77 4.18 0.15
CA LEU A 195 -4.59 5.20 0.79
C LEU A 195 -3.85 5.84 1.99
N LEU A 196 -3.30 5.03 2.90
CA LEU A 196 -2.57 5.51 4.07
C LEU A 196 -1.30 6.27 3.68
N GLY A 197 -0.56 5.77 2.68
CA GLY A 197 0.57 6.49 2.11
C GLY A 197 0.17 7.87 1.55
N SER A 198 -0.98 7.96 0.88
CA SER A 198 -1.53 9.22 0.37
C SER A 198 -1.98 10.17 1.47
N ILE A 199 -2.57 9.66 2.56
CA ILE A 199 -2.92 10.46 3.73
C ILE A 199 -1.64 11.04 4.38
N PHE A 200 -0.60 10.22 4.60
CA PHE A 200 0.66 10.72 5.16
C PHE A 200 1.32 11.79 4.28
N ARG A 201 1.31 11.62 2.96
CA ARG A 201 1.78 12.67 2.04
C ARG A 201 0.92 13.92 2.11
N GLY A 202 -0.40 13.77 2.22
CA GLY A 202 -1.35 14.88 2.31
C GLY A 202 -1.21 15.72 3.57
N ILE A 203 -0.86 15.11 4.71
CA ILE A 203 -0.53 15.84 5.95
C ILE A 203 0.90 16.40 5.97
N GLY A 204 1.68 16.17 4.90
CA GLY A 204 3.07 16.62 4.81
C GLY A 204 4.09 15.71 5.50
N ASP A 205 3.68 14.54 5.99
CA ASP A 205 4.57 13.62 6.71
C ASP A 205 5.16 12.56 5.76
N SER A 206 6.06 13.00 4.87
CA SER A 206 6.75 12.13 3.93
C SER A 206 7.69 11.12 4.59
N ARG A 207 8.16 11.39 5.81
CA ARG A 207 9.04 10.48 6.55
C ARG A 207 8.32 9.22 7.01
N VAL A 208 7.09 9.36 7.53
CA VAL A 208 6.27 8.20 7.90
C VAL A 208 5.94 7.38 6.66
N SER A 209 5.62 8.03 5.53
CA SER A 209 5.43 7.34 4.25
C SER A 209 6.68 6.53 3.85
N LEU A 210 7.88 7.11 3.94
CA LEU A 210 9.13 6.39 3.65
C LEU A 210 9.35 5.18 4.57
N ILE A 211 9.10 5.34 5.87
CA ILE A 211 9.31 4.27 6.85
C ILE A 211 8.35 3.10 6.63
N THR A 212 7.09 3.38 6.33
CA THR A 212 6.12 2.33 6.04
C THR A 212 6.48 1.55 4.77
N VAL A 213 7.03 2.24 3.75
CA VAL A 213 7.56 1.61 2.54
C VAL A 213 8.82 0.77 2.85
N LEU A 214 9.75 1.30 3.64
CA LEU A 214 10.97 0.58 4.02
C LEU A 214 10.64 -0.73 4.76
N ILE A 215 9.70 -0.69 5.69
CA ILE A 215 9.25 -1.88 6.43
C ILE A 215 8.56 -2.86 5.49
N ALA A 216 7.70 -2.38 4.57
CA ALA A 216 7.11 -3.24 3.56
C ALA A 216 8.19 -3.95 2.72
N CYS A 217 9.21 -3.21 2.29
CA CYS A 217 10.33 -3.74 1.51
C CYS A 217 11.08 -4.85 2.28
N ILE A 218 11.44 -4.61 3.54
CA ILE A 218 12.15 -5.59 4.37
C ILE A 218 11.29 -6.85 4.59
N LEU A 219 9.99 -6.68 4.87
CA LEU A 219 9.09 -7.80 5.09
C LEU A 219 8.80 -8.57 3.80
N ASN A 220 8.71 -7.90 2.66
CA ASN A 220 8.55 -8.55 1.36
C ASN A 220 9.79 -9.39 1.03
N ILE A 221 10.99 -8.80 1.06
CA ILE A 221 12.25 -9.53 0.79
C ILE A 221 12.42 -10.72 1.75
N GLY A 222 12.17 -10.51 3.04
CA GLY A 222 12.21 -11.58 4.03
C GLY A 222 11.18 -12.67 3.78
N GLY A 223 9.97 -12.29 3.37
CA GLY A 223 8.89 -13.18 2.97
C GLY A 223 9.24 -14.00 1.73
N ASP A 224 9.82 -13.38 0.71
CA ASP A 224 10.26 -14.06 -0.52
C ASP A 224 11.35 -15.08 -0.22
N LEU A 225 12.37 -14.70 0.52
CA LEU A 225 13.44 -15.63 0.91
C LEU A 225 12.90 -16.84 1.71
N LEU A 226 11.91 -16.60 2.57
CA LEU A 226 11.30 -17.65 3.38
C LEU A 226 10.32 -18.51 2.56
N LEU A 227 9.40 -17.91 1.83
CA LEU A 227 8.31 -18.62 1.14
C LEU A 227 8.78 -19.23 -0.19
N VAL A 228 9.57 -18.48 -0.95
CA VAL A 228 10.12 -18.98 -2.23
C VAL A 228 11.36 -19.83 -1.97
N GLY A 229 12.36 -19.30 -1.24
CA GLY A 229 13.62 -19.97 -1.01
C GLY A 229 13.55 -21.10 0.01
N GLY A 230 12.80 -20.92 1.12
CA GLY A 230 12.69 -21.89 2.21
C GLY A 230 11.61 -22.94 1.99
N PHE A 231 10.41 -22.52 1.62
CA PHE A 231 9.24 -23.40 1.45
C PHE A 231 9.00 -23.86 0.00
N GLY A 232 9.70 -23.29 -0.98
CA GLY A 232 9.56 -23.67 -2.39
C GLY A 232 8.19 -23.32 -2.99
N LEU A 233 7.52 -22.30 -2.49
CA LEU A 233 6.19 -21.90 -2.96
C LEU A 233 6.24 -21.08 -4.25
N ASN A 234 7.43 -20.84 -4.80
CA ASN A 234 7.67 -20.17 -6.08
C ASN A 234 6.75 -18.94 -6.29
N VAL A 235 5.92 -18.96 -7.34
CA VAL A 235 5.00 -17.87 -7.71
C VAL A 235 4.03 -17.51 -6.58
N ALA A 236 3.42 -18.50 -5.96
CA ALA A 236 2.49 -18.28 -4.84
C ALA A 236 3.20 -17.65 -3.63
N GLY A 237 4.46 -18.06 -3.38
CA GLY A 237 5.30 -17.52 -2.32
C GLY A 237 5.53 -16.01 -2.47
N ALA A 238 5.91 -15.57 -3.66
CA ALA A 238 6.12 -14.15 -4.00
C ALA A 238 4.83 -13.33 -3.85
N ALA A 239 3.71 -13.81 -4.37
CA ALA A 239 2.42 -13.14 -4.23
C ALA A 239 1.99 -13.00 -2.76
N ILE A 240 2.13 -14.06 -1.96
CA ILE A 240 1.79 -14.04 -0.53
C ILE A 240 2.71 -13.08 0.24
N ALA A 241 4.02 -13.09 -0.04
CA ALA A 241 4.98 -12.19 0.60
C ALA A 241 4.61 -10.72 0.35
N THR A 242 4.25 -10.36 -0.88
CA THR A 242 3.82 -9.03 -1.26
C THR A 242 2.57 -8.58 -0.50
N VAL A 243 1.51 -9.42 -0.49
CA VAL A 243 0.27 -9.11 0.24
C VAL A 243 0.52 -9.01 1.74
N PHE A 244 1.31 -9.91 2.31
CA PHE A 244 1.66 -9.91 3.73
C PHE A 244 2.44 -8.66 4.12
N ALA A 245 3.44 -8.25 3.34
CA ALA A 245 4.23 -7.06 3.58
C ALA A 245 3.36 -5.79 3.61
N GLN A 246 2.42 -5.68 2.67
CA GLN A 246 1.50 -4.54 2.62
C GLN A 246 0.49 -4.57 3.78
N ALA A 247 -0.05 -5.73 4.15
CA ALA A 247 -0.93 -5.88 5.30
C ALA A 247 -0.23 -5.45 6.61
N MET A 248 1.03 -5.84 6.79
CA MET A 248 1.84 -5.45 7.96
C MET A 248 2.13 -3.95 7.96
N SER A 249 2.41 -3.36 6.79
CA SER A 249 2.58 -1.90 6.65
C SER A 249 1.30 -1.13 6.97
N VAL A 250 0.14 -1.63 6.57
CA VAL A 250 -1.17 -1.06 6.96
C VAL A 250 -1.34 -1.10 8.48
N ALA A 251 -1.07 -2.24 9.11
CA ALA A 251 -1.16 -2.38 10.57
C ALA A 251 -0.20 -1.41 11.29
N LEU A 252 1.04 -1.28 10.81
CA LEU A 252 2.01 -0.32 11.32
C LEU A 252 1.50 1.12 11.17
N SER A 253 1.02 1.49 9.97
CA SER A 253 0.48 2.82 9.70
C SER A 253 -0.66 3.20 10.64
N LEU A 254 -1.58 2.26 10.90
CA LEU A 254 -2.68 2.46 11.83
C LEU A 254 -2.20 2.61 13.30
N LEU A 255 -1.12 1.91 13.68
CA LEU A 255 -0.52 2.08 15.00
C LEU A 255 0.18 3.43 15.15
N LEU A 256 0.86 3.89 14.10
CA LEU A 256 1.51 5.21 14.08
C LEU A 256 0.48 6.34 14.15
N ILE A 257 -0.63 6.23 13.42
CA ILE A 257 -1.75 7.18 13.47
C ILE A 257 -2.32 7.31 14.88
N ARG A 258 -2.45 6.18 15.62
CA ARG A 258 -2.95 6.21 17.01
C ARG A 258 -2.01 6.91 17.99
N GLY A 259 -0.72 6.95 17.70
CA GLY A 259 0.31 7.55 18.56
C GLY A 259 0.65 9.01 18.24
N LYS A 260 0.15 9.55 17.12
CA LYS A 260 0.43 10.91 16.65
C LYS A 260 -0.75 11.84 16.84
N HIS A 261 -0.46 13.12 17.12
CA HIS A 261 -1.41 14.20 16.90
C HIS A 261 -1.51 14.44 15.38
N LEU A 262 -2.68 14.14 14.82
CA LEU A 262 -2.93 14.35 13.39
C LEU A 262 -3.30 15.81 13.15
N ALA A 263 -2.88 16.36 12.01
CA ALA A 263 -3.25 17.69 11.56
C ALA A 263 -4.74 17.81 11.15
N PHE A 264 -5.54 16.76 11.35
CA PHE A 264 -6.97 16.72 11.06
C PHE A 264 -7.73 15.98 12.18
N ILE A 265 -9.02 16.27 12.29
CA ILE A 265 -9.91 15.66 13.27
C ILE A 265 -10.83 14.68 12.55
N LEU A 266 -10.59 13.37 12.73
CA LEU A 266 -11.42 12.31 12.17
C LEU A 266 -12.44 11.86 13.21
N ARG A 267 -13.72 12.16 13.00
CA ARG A 267 -14.85 11.71 13.81
C ARG A 267 -15.51 10.50 13.13
N ARG A 268 -16.14 9.61 13.91
CA ARG A 268 -16.88 8.45 13.33
C ARG A 268 -17.97 8.88 12.34
N GLN A 269 -18.57 10.04 12.54
CA GLN A 269 -19.59 10.63 11.65
C GLN A 269 -19.02 11.09 10.30
N ASP A 270 -17.71 11.28 10.18
CA ASP A 270 -17.04 11.70 8.95
C ASP A 270 -16.83 10.51 7.99
N ILE A 271 -16.89 9.27 8.52
CA ILE A 271 -16.83 8.04 7.72
C ILE A 271 -18.20 7.82 7.11
N ARG A 272 -18.48 8.58 6.06
CA ARG A 272 -19.73 8.51 5.29
C ARG A 272 -19.49 8.77 3.81
N PHE A 273 -20.41 8.31 2.97
CA PHE A 273 -20.43 8.65 1.56
C PHE A 273 -20.90 10.08 1.35
N ASP A 274 -19.95 11.02 1.18
CA ASP A 274 -20.25 12.39 0.77
C ASP A 274 -19.94 12.55 -0.71
N GLY A 275 -21.00 12.63 -1.54
CA GLY A 275 -20.86 12.70 -3.01
C GLY A 275 -20.08 13.93 -3.48
N ALA A 276 -20.15 15.06 -2.76
CA ALA A 276 -19.42 16.27 -3.13
C ALA A 276 -17.91 16.11 -2.88
N ILE A 277 -17.54 15.53 -1.73
CA ILE A 277 -16.14 15.25 -1.38
C ILE A 277 -15.58 14.17 -2.31
N ILE A 278 -16.30 13.07 -2.51
CA ILE A 278 -15.90 11.98 -3.40
C ILE A 278 -15.72 12.50 -4.83
N GLY A 279 -16.65 13.33 -5.33
CA GLY A 279 -16.52 13.95 -6.64
C GLY A 279 -15.26 14.82 -6.77
N ARG A 280 -14.87 15.56 -5.72
CA ARG A 280 -13.62 16.31 -5.70
C ARG A 280 -12.38 15.41 -5.70
N ILE A 281 -12.38 14.33 -4.88
CA ILE A 281 -11.28 13.35 -4.84
C ILE A 281 -11.10 12.74 -6.24
N LEU A 282 -12.17 12.30 -6.87
CA LEU A 282 -12.12 11.71 -8.22
C LEU A 282 -11.67 12.74 -9.27
N LYS A 283 -12.16 13.99 -9.21
CA LYS A 283 -11.78 15.06 -10.13
C LYS A 283 -10.28 15.40 -10.03
N LEU A 284 -9.71 15.35 -8.83
CA LEU A 284 -8.30 15.63 -8.60
C LEU A 284 -7.41 14.41 -8.91
N GLY A 285 -7.90 13.20 -8.62
CA GLY A 285 -7.11 11.97 -8.78
C GLY A 285 -7.18 11.36 -10.17
N SER A 286 -8.31 11.48 -10.89
CA SER A 286 -8.45 10.84 -12.21
C SER A 286 -7.47 11.35 -13.27
N PRO A 287 -7.10 12.65 -13.36
CA PRO A 287 -6.09 13.08 -14.31
C PRO A 287 -4.71 12.46 -14.02
N VAL A 288 -4.37 12.30 -12.73
CA VAL A 288 -3.10 11.68 -12.32
C VAL A 288 -3.11 10.20 -12.67
N ALA A 289 -4.20 9.49 -12.37
CA ALA A 289 -4.35 8.08 -12.72
C ALA A 289 -4.26 7.83 -14.24
N LEU A 290 -4.78 8.74 -15.07
CA LEU A 290 -4.72 8.65 -16.54
C LEU A 290 -3.36 9.04 -17.10
N GLN A 291 -2.61 9.91 -16.41
CA GLN A 291 -1.27 10.32 -16.84
C GLN A 291 -0.24 9.21 -16.65
N ASP A 292 -0.40 8.39 -15.60
CA ASP A 292 0.56 7.36 -15.20
C ASP A 292 0.27 5.98 -15.85
N LEU A 293 -0.87 5.85 -16.58
CA LEU A 293 -1.24 4.67 -17.38
C LEU A 293 -0.57 4.71 -18.77
#